data_e70bb27819e7fc4b4f8cc6f529e40922
#
_entry.id   e70bb27819e7fc4b4f8cc6f529e40922
#
_cell.length_a   1.000
_cell.length_b   1.000
_cell.length_c   1.000
_cell.angle_alpha   90.00
_cell.angle_beta   90.00
_cell.angle_gamma   90.00
#
_symmetry.space_group_name_H-M   'P 1'
#
loop_
_entity.id
_entity.type
_entity.pdbx_description
1 polymer ?
#
loop_
_entity_poly.entity_id
_entity_poly.type
_entity_poly.pdbx_seq_one_letter_code
_entity_poly.pdbx_strand_id
1 'polypeptide(L)'
;MNRPLKLLHFSGLRLVVVGLLVILLSACTAEPVLTLTPDKVSAQIGQSLTITLQAENVSGLTAAEAHLAFDPAVLEVVSIQHGGFLQPDFVVQNVFDNTAGTIDYAVAQLNRPVAEGSGALLVIEFRAKAGGDASIRFRSTPAATEGALLANAEGSPIQVSLGESNVSVAP
;
A
#
# COMPACT_ATOMS: atom_id res chain seq x y z
N MET A 1 -15.66 -79.32 14.68
CA MET A 1 -15.56 -78.16 15.62
C MET A 1 -14.87 -77.05 14.88
N ASN A 2 -15.65 -76.17 14.25
CA ASN A 2 -15.16 -75.03 13.48
C ASN A 2 -15.20 -73.76 14.34
N ARG A 3 -14.07 -73.13 14.53
CA ARG A 3 -13.99 -71.81 15.14
C ARG A 3 -13.89 -70.75 14.02
N PRO A 4 -14.71 -69.69 13.99
CA PRO A 4 -14.54 -68.60 13.02
C PRO A 4 -13.48 -67.62 13.48
N LEU A 5 -12.66 -67.21 12.52
CA LEU A 5 -11.60 -66.20 12.62
C LEU A 5 -12.26 -64.81 12.75
N LYS A 6 -11.95 -64.08 13.82
CA LYS A 6 -12.41 -62.70 14.00
C LYS A 6 -11.56 -61.76 13.13
N LEU A 7 -12.16 -61.11 12.10
CA LEU A 7 -11.58 -59.97 11.40
C LEU A 7 -11.54 -58.76 12.35
N LEU A 8 -10.35 -58.28 12.68
CA LEU A 8 -10.16 -57.00 13.32
C LEU A 8 -10.40 -55.87 12.30
N HIS A 9 -11.35 -55.03 12.60
CA HIS A 9 -11.63 -53.82 11.84
C HIS A 9 -10.57 -52.75 12.08
N PHE A 10 -9.72 -52.49 11.07
CA PHE A 10 -8.82 -51.35 11.01
C PHE A 10 -9.54 -50.13 10.33
N SER A 11 -10.61 -49.62 10.94
CA SER A 11 -11.35 -48.46 10.39
C SER A 11 -10.99 -47.11 11.04
N GLY A 12 -10.23 -47.11 12.13
CA GLY A 12 -9.97 -45.88 12.89
C GLY A 12 -8.81 -45.00 12.38
N LEU A 13 -7.85 -45.61 11.67
CA LEU A 13 -6.60 -44.89 11.33
C LEU A 13 -6.70 -44.03 10.09
N ARG A 14 -7.63 -44.31 9.16
CA ARG A 14 -7.80 -43.53 7.93
C ARG A 14 -8.55 -42.21 8.13
N LEU A 15 -9.40 -42.12 9.14
CA LEU A 15 -10.16 -40.87 9.46
C LEU A 15 -9.31 -39.83 10.15
N VAL A 16 -8.30 -40.22 10.93
CA VAL A 16 -7.39 -39.28 11.63
C VAL A 16 -6.43 -38.58 10.65
N VAL A 17 -5.98 -39.29 9.60
CA VAL A 17 -5.04 -38.73 8.62
C VAL A 17 -5.73 -37.71 7.71
N VAL A 18 -6.99 -37.89 7.36
CA VAL A 18 -7.77 -36.94 6.55
C VAL A 18 -8.11 -35.66 7.38
N GLY A 19 -8.39 -35.81 8.67
CA GLY A 19 -8.64 -34.69 9.57
C GLY A 19 -7.42 -33.79 9.82
N LEU A 20 -6.22 -34.36 9.80
CA LEU A 20 -4.98 -33.61 10.04
C LEU A 20 -4.50 -32.82 8.79
N LEU A 21 -4.92 -33.21 7.60
CA LEU A 21 -4.53 -32.54 6.35
C LEU A 21 -5.35 -31.26 6.07
N VAL A 22 -6.50 -31.10 6.71
CA VAL A 22 -7.39 -29.93 6.51
C VAL A 22 -6.95 -28.72 7.34
N ILE A 23 -6.10 -28.89 8.33
CA ILE A 23 -5.69 -27.81 9.26
C ILE A 23 -4.52 -26.96 8.73
N LEU A 24 -3.87 -27.33 7.63
CA LEU A 24 -2.66 -26.65 7.12
C LEU A 24 -2.92 -25.62 6.01
N LEU A 25 -4.16 -25.30 5.69
CA LEU A 25 -4.51 -24.19 4.80
C LEU A 25 -4.86 -22.92 5.59
N SER A 26 -3.97 -22.50 6.50
CA SER A 26 -3.95 -21.12 6.95
C SER A 26 -3.49 -20.30 5.76
N ALA A 27 -4.43 -19.77 4.98
CA ALA A 27 -4.14 -18.73 4.00
C ALA A 27 -3.46 -17.58 4.75
N CYS A 28 -2.16 -17.44 4.55
CA CYS A 28 -1.43 -16.24 4.98
C CYS A 28 -1.97 -15.10 4.12
N THR A 29 -2.99 -14.40 4.60
CA THR A 29 -3.45 -13.15 3.98
C THR A 29 -2.33 -12.15 4.22
N ALA A 30 -1.69 -11.70 3.14
CA ALA A 30 -0.70 -10.63 3.24
C ALA A 30 -1.38 -9.38 3.82
N GLU A 31 -0.70 -8.74 4.77
CA GLU A 31 -1.23 -7.51 5.38
C GLU A 31 -1.27 -6.36 4.36
N PRO A 32 -2.24 -5.46 4.45
CA PRO A 32 -2.29 -4.28 3.62
C PRO A 32 -1.09 -3.37 3.87
N VAL A 33 -0.49 -2.87 2.79
CA VAL A 33 0.67 -1.98 2.84
C VAL A 33 0.43 -0.78 1.93
N LEU A 34 0.92 0.38 2.35
CA LEU A 34 0.98 1.59 1.54
C LEU A 34 2.45 2.00 1.39
N THR A 35 3.00 1.89 0.18
CA THR A 35 4.41 2.09 -0.11
C THR A 35 4.66 3.23 -1.09
N LEU A 36 5.86 3.80 -1.01
CA LEU A 36 6.40 4.71 -2.02
C LEU A 36 7.41 3.94 -2.87
N THR A 37 7.10 3.75 -4.15
CA THR A 37 7.87 2.90 -5.06
C THR A 37 8.48 3.73 -6.20
N PRO A 38 9.77 3.52 -6.50
CA PRO A 38 10.73 2.65 -5.85
C PRO A 38 11.13 3.13 -4.44
N ASP A 39 11.50 2.20 -3.57
CA ASP A 39 11.98 2.49 -2.21
C ASP A 39 13.36 3.17 -2.19
N LYS A 40 14.13 2.99 -3.25
CA LYS A 40 15.44 3.62 -3.49
C LYS A 40 15.57 4.02 -4.94
N VAL A 41 16.03 5.26 -5.16
CA VAL A 41 16.31 5.77 -6.50
C VAL A 41 17.55 6.66 -6.49
N SER A 42 18.33 6.62 -7.58
CA SER A 42 19.45 7.51 -7.81
C SER A 42 19.16 8.40 -9.01
N ALA A 43 19.50 9.68 -8.91
CA ALA A 43 19.32 10.67 -9.96
C ALA A 43 20.53 11.59 -10.04
N GLN A 44 20.65 12.35 -11.12
CA GLN A 44 21.58 13.48 -11.27
C GLN A 44 20.81 14.79 -11.16
N ILE A 45 21.48 15.88 -10.82
CA ILE A 45 20.87 17.21 -10.82
C ILE A 45 20.21 17.49 -12.17
N GLY A 46 18.95 17.96 -12.13
CA GLY A 46 18.13 18.26 -13.30
C GLY A 46 17.33 17.07 -13.85
N GLN A 47 17.60 15.85 -13.42
CA GLN A 47 16.81 14.68 -13.85
C GLN A 47 15.43 14.64 -13.19
N SER A 48 14.44 14.18 -13.97
CA SER A 48 13.14 13.77 -13.44
C SER A 48 13.19 12.35 -12.90
N LEU A 49 12.43 12.10 -11.84
CA LEU A 49 12.20 10.79 -11.27
C LEU A 49 10.72 10.64 -10.90
N THR A 50 10.21 9.44 -10.99
CA THR A 50 8.81 9.13 -10.67
C THR A 50 8.76 8.29 -9.41
N ILE A 51 7.94 8.72 -8.44
CA ILE A 51 7.61 7.96 -7.24
C ILE A 51 6.10 7.70 -7.26
N THR A 52 5.72 6.46 -7.03
CA THR A 52 4.33 6.04 -7.00
C THR A 52 3.92 5.67 -5.58
N LEU A 53 2.82 6.26 -5.10
CA LEU A 53 2.13 5.79 -3.90
C LEU A 53 1.32 4.56 -4.27
N GLN A 54 1.74 3.40 -3.78
CA GLN A 54 1.19 2.09 -4.09
C GLN A 54 0.43 1.54 -2.89
N ALA A 55 -0.82 1.13 -3.09
CA ALA A 55 -1.54 0.29 -2.14
C ALA A 55 -1.35 -1.19 -2.52
N GLU A 56 -1.12 -2.05 -1.54
CA GLU A 56 -0.93 -3.48 -1.75
C GLU A 56 -1.81 -4.28 -0.78
N ASN A 57 -2.35 -5.39 -1.26
CA ASN A 57 -3.16 -6.34 -0.49
C ASN A 57 -4.38 -5.72 0.21
N VAL A 58 -4.95 -4.65 -0.35
CA VAL A 58 -6.14 -4.01 0.22
C VAL A 58 -7.42 -4.72 -0.22
N SER A 59 -8.44 -4.68 0.64
CA SER A 59 -9.77 -5.20 0.34
C SER A 59 -10.81 -4.14 0.66
N GLY A 60 -11.77 -3.96 -0.26
CA GLY A 60 -12.90 -3.06 -0.08
C GLY A 60 -12.53 -1.57 -0.09
N LEU A 61 -11.40 -1.18 -0.69
CA LEU A 61 -10.93 0.20 -0.66
C LEU A 61 -11.86 1.12 -1.47
N THR A 62 -12.31 2.21 -0.84
CA THR A 62 -13.13 3.27 -1.47
C THR A 62 -12.58 4.66 -1.24
N ALA A 63 -11.77 4.88 -0.20
CA ALA A 63 -11.18 6.18 0.08
C ALA A 63 -9.72 6.04 0.51
N ALA A 64 -8.91 7.00 0.10
CA ALA A 64 -7.50 7.06 0.44
C ALA A 64 -7.11 8.52 0.74
N GLU A 65 -6.41 8.69 1.86
CA GLU A 65 -5.78 9.94 2.27
C GLU A 65 -4.30 9.64 2.54
N ALA A 66 -3.41 10.50 2.04
CA ALA A 66 -1.98 10.43 2.29
C ALA A 66 -1.37 11.83 2.35
N HIS A 67 -0.58 12.05 3.37
CA HIS A 67 0.19 13.26 3.60
C HIS A 67 1.66 12.91 3.53
N LEU A 68 2.39 13.49 2.57
CA LEU A 68 3.80 13.20 2.36
C LEU A 68 4.64 14.43 2.66
N ALA A 69 5.89 14.18 3.05
CA ALA A 69 6.93 15.19 3.17
C ALA A 69 8.16 14.77 2.39
N PHE A 70 8.83 15.72 1.78
CA PHE A 70 10.11 15.56 1.07
C PHE A 70 11.04 16.74 1.38
N ASP A 71 12.34 16.62 1.04
CA ASP A 71 13.28 17.73 1.20
C ASP A 71 13.20 18.68 0.00
N PRO A 72 12.64 19.90 0.16
CA PRO A 72 12.50 20.86 -0.93
C PRO A 72 13.82 21.52 -1.33
N ALA A 73 14.90 21.34 -0.58
CA ALA A 73 16.23 21.78 -1.00
C ALA A 73 16.83 20.87 -2.08
N VAL A 74 16.51 19.57 -2.05
CA VAL A 74 17.06 18.54 -2.96
C VAL A 74 16.11 18.21 -4.09
N LEU A 75 14.79 18.17 -3.82
CA LEU A 75 13.75 17.78 -4.75
C LEU A 75 12.72 18.91 -4.96
N GLU A 76 12.06 18.87 -6.11
CA GLU A 76 10.81 19.62 -6.33
C GLU A 76 9.80 18.73 -7.03
N VAL A 77 8.53 18.83 -6.67
CA VAL A 77 7.43 18.19 -7.37
C VAL A 77 7.14 18.96 -8.66
N VAL A 78 7.10 18.25 -9.79
CA VAL A 78 6.72 18.78 -11.10
C VAL A 78 5.23 18.56 -11.35
N SER A 79 4.74 17.36 -11.05
CA SER A 79 3.33 17.00 -11.22
C SER A 79 2.91 15.89 -10.27
N ILE A 80 1.60 15.85 -9.97
CA ILE A 80 0.94 14.74 -9.27
C ILE A 80 -0.31 14.32 -10.06
N GLN A 81 -0.50 13.01 -10.22
CA GLN A 81 -1.59 12.43 -10.99
C GLN A 81 -2.20 11.22 -10.26
N HIS A 82 -3.51 11.02 -10.42
CA HIS A 82 -4.16 9.80 -9.92
C HIS A 82 -3.56 8.56 -10.57
N GLY A 83 -3.25 7.53 -9.78
CA GLY A 83 -2.61 6.30 -10.23
C GLY A 83 -3.55 5.31 -10.93
N GLY A 84 -4.88 5.50 -10.82
CA GLY A 84 -5.88 4.69 -11.50
C GLY A 84 -6.42 3.51 -10.70
N PHE A 85 -5.84 3.17 -9.56
CA PHE A 85 -6.37 2.11 -8.67
C PHE A 85 -7.71 2.51 -8.04
N LEU A 86 -7.84 3.76 -7.61
CA LEU A 86 -9.12 4.43 -7.37
C LEU A 86 -9.45 5.33 -8.57
N GLN A 87 -10.71 5.36 -8.95
CA GLN A 87 -11.26 6.31 -9.93
C GLN A 87 -12.18 7.29 -9.17
N PRO A 88 -11.63 8.35 -8.58
CA PRO A 88 -12.35 9.15 -7.61
C PRO A 88 -13.52 9.91 -8.24
N ASP A 89 -14.67 9.83 -7.57
CA ASP A 89 -15.82 10.72 -7.78
C ASP A 89 -15.66 12.00 -6.96
N PHE A 90 -14.83 11.92 -5.90
CA PHE A 90 -14.54 13.01 -4.97
C PHE A 90 -13.03 13.18 -4.81
N VAL A 91 -12.55 14.40 -5.07
CA VAL A 91 -11.17 14.81 -4.80
C VAL A 91 -11.23 15.91 -3.73
N VAL A 92 -10.82 15.57 -2.52
CA VAL A 92 -10.77 16.51 -1.38
C VAL A 92 -9.46 17.31 -1.44
N GLN A 93 -8.34 16.60 -1.69
CA GLN A 93 -7.01 17.18 -1.83
C GLN A 93 -6.25 16.45 -2.94
N ASN A 94 -5.54 17.20 -3.77
CA ASN A 94 -4.56 16.71 -4.73
C ASN A 94 -3.61 17.86 -5.03
N VAL A 95 -2.80 18.24 -4.01
CA VAL A 95 -1.99 19.44 -4.00
C VAL A 95 -0.58 19.18 -3.47
N PHE A 96 0.36 20.02 -3.84
CA PHE A 96 1.72 20.00 -3.30
C PHE A 96 2.22 21.43 -3.04
N ASP A 97 3.19 21.54 -2.13
CA ASP A 97 3.90 22.78 -1.82
C ASP A 97 5.41 22.52 -1.86
N ASN A 98 6.07 23.05 -2.90
CA ASN A 98 7.51 22.95 -3.08
C ASN A 98 8.33 23.83 -2.12
N THR A 99 7.69 24.76 -1.39
CA THR A 99 8.34 25.56 -0.37
C THR A 99 8.35 24.83 0.97
N ALA A 100 7.21 24.26 1.32
CA ALA A 100 7.06 23.46 2.55
C ALA A 100 7.60 22.05 2.42
N GLY A 101 7.77 21.53 1.19
CA GLY A 101 8.15 20.13 0.92
C GLY A 101 7.03 19.17 1.28
N THR A 102 5.78 19.48 0.90
CA THR A 102 4.61 18.64 1.25
C THR A 102 3.77 18.27 0.04
N ILE A 103 3.11 17.12 0.14
CA ILE A 103 2.07 16.66 -0.79
C ILE A 103 0.90 16.17 0.05
N ASP A 104 -0.30 16.65 -0.29
CA ASP A 104 -1.55 16.28 0.36
C ASP A 104 -2.50 15.68 -0.69
N TYR A 105 -2.89 14.44 -0.48
CA TYR A 105 -3.74 13.66 -1.35
C TYR A 105 -4.89 13.06 -0.55
N ALA A 106 -6.14 13.32 -0.95
CA ALA A 106 -7.32 12.74 -0.33
C ALA A 106 -8.42 12.60 -1.37
N VAL A 107 -8.86 11.37 -1.60
CA VAL A 107 -9.84 11.01 -2.63
C VAL A 107 -10.81 9.95 -2.14
N ALA A 108 -12.01 9.93 -2.73
CA ALA A 108 -12.98 8.87 -2.54
C ALA A 108 -13.69 8.50 -3.85
N GLN A 109 -14.04 7.21 -3.99
CA GLN A 109 -14.93 6.71 -5.01
C GLN A 109 -16.18 6.12 -4.35
N LEU A 110 -17.35 6.66 -4.66
CA LEU A 110 -18.61 6.32 -3.98
C LEU A 110 -19.59 5.58 -4.91
N ASN A 111 -19.47 5.77 -6.21
CA ASN A 111 -20.40 5.26 -7.21
C ASN A 111 -19.79 4.18 -8.12
N ARG A 112 -18.72 3.53 -7.67
CA ARG A 112 -17.98 2.51 -8.40
C ARG A 112 -17.76 1.28 -7.55
N PRO A 113 -17.46 0.12 -8.13
CA PRO A 113 -17.05 -1.06 -7.37
C PRO A 113 -15.84 -0.73 -6.50
N VAL A 114 -15.79 -1.30 -5.31
CA VAL A 114 -14.64 -1.17 -4.39
C VAL A 114 -13.36 -1.68 -5.04
N ALA A 115 -12.22 -1.09 -4.70
CA ALA A 115 -10.94 -1.56 -5.20
C ALA A 115 -10.40 -2.70 -4.33
N GLU A 116 -9.89 -3.73 -5.01
CA GLU A 116 -9.38 -4.96 -4.41
C GLU A 116 -7.97 -5.27 -4.91
N GLY A 117 -7.11 -5.77 -4.03
CA GLY A 117 -5.75 -6.20 -4.39
C GLY A 117 -4.73 -5.08 -4.28
N SER A 118 -4.02 -4.78 -5.36
CA SER A 118 -2.90 -3.84 -5.36
C SER A 118 -2.95 -2.91 -6.56
N GLY A 119 -2.53 -1.65 -6.35
CA GLY A 119 -2.49 -0.68 -7.44
C GLY A 119 -2.01 0.70 -7.01
N ALA A 120 -1.67 1.52 -8.02
CA ALA A 120 -1.19 2.88 -7.81
C ALA A 120 -2.33 3.82 -7.41
N LEU A 121 -2.15 4.55 -6.31
CA LEU A 121 -3.07 5.60 -5.86
C LEU A 121 -2.67 6.97 -6.42
N LEU A 122 -1.38 7.29 -6.36
CA LEU A 122 -0.83 8.57 -6.79
C LEU A 122 0.50 8.36 -7.51
N VAL A 123 0.70 9.05 -8.62
CA VAL A 123 1.97 9.11 -9.35
C VAL A 123 2.54 10.51 -9.19
N ILE A 124 3.75 10.62 -8.69
CA ILE A 124 4.43 11.87 -8.38
C ILE A 124 5.67 11.98 -9.27
N GLU A 125 5.75 13.02 -10.06
CA GLU A 125 6.95 13.36 -10.80
C GLU A 125 7.73 14.41 -10.01
N PHE A 126 8.97 14.07 -9.67
CA PHE A 126 9.93 14.97 -9.05
C PHE A 126 11.01 15.36 -10.06
N ARG A 127 11.66 16.50 -9.81
CA ARG A 127 12.93 16.89 -10.42
C ARG A 127 13.98 17.06 -9.32
N ALA A 128 15.17 16.52 -9.53
CA ALA A 128 16.32 16.71 -8.65
C ALA A 128 16.88 18.13 -8.84
N LYS A 129 16.93 18.94 -7.77
CA LYS A 129 17.38 20.32 -7.79
C LYS A 129 18.84 20.49 -7.38
N ALA A 130 19.28 19.72 -6.40
CA ALA A 130 20.62 19.80 -5.83
C ALA A 130 21.10 18.41 -5.44
N GLY A 131 22.44 18.25 -5.36
CA GLY A 131 23.06 17.02 -4.86
C GLY A 131 22.80 16.82 -3.38
N GLY A 132 22.61 15.56 -2.97
CA GLY A 132 22.34 15.15 -1.59
C GLY A 132 21.41 13.97 -1.51
N ASP A 133 21.18 13.51 -0.29
CA ASP A 133 20.22 12.47 0.01
C ASP A 133 18.91 13.10 0.51
N ALA A 134 17.79 12.62 0.00
CA ALA A 134 16.45 13.03 0.38
C ALA A 134 15.57 11.81 0.67
N SER A 135 14.64 11.93 1.60
CA SER A 135 13.61 10.93 1.83
C SER A 135 12.23 11.50 1.51
N ILE A 136 11.37 10.67 0.92
CA ILE A 136 9.96 10.94 0.77
C ILE A 136 9.24 10.01 1.74
N ARG A 137 8.51 10.59 2.70
CA ARG A 137 7.92 9.85 3.83
C ARG A 137 6.52 10.34 4.16
N PHE A 138 5.77 9.52 4.87
CA PHE A 138 4.49 9.92 5.42
C PHE A 138 4.67 10.94 6.54
N ARG A 139 3.78 11.94 6.58
CA ARG A 139 3.79 13.07 7.50
C ARG A 139 2.51 13.05 8.35
N SER A 140 2.67 12.93 9.66
CA SER A 140 1.55 12.99 10.61
C SER A 140 0.75 14.30 10.46
N THR A 141 -0.57 14.17 10.53
CA THR A 141 -1.52 15.26 10.62
C THR A 141 -2.53 14.98 11.74
N PRO A 142 -3.30 15.99 12.22
CA PRO A 142 -4.34 15.75 13.23
C PRO A 142 -5.42 14.75 12.81
N ALA A 143 -5.71 14.65 11.50
CA ALA A 143 -6.71 13.73 10.94
C ALA A 143 -6.12 12.34 10.65
N ALA A 144 -4.86 12.28 10.19
CA ALA A 144 -4.14 11.06 9.87
C ALA A 144 -2.82 11.03 10.66
N THR A 145 -2.86 10.49 11.88
CA THR A 145 -1.75 10.53 12.84
C THR A 145 -0.49 9.83 12.34
N GLU A 146 -0.63 8.84 11.47
CA GLU A 146 0.48 8.14 10.82
C GLU A 146 0.80 8.69 9.42
N GLY A 147 0.04 9.70 8.97
CA GLY A 147 0.24 10.33 7.66
C GLY A 147 -0.55 9.70 6.54
N ALA A 148 -1.35 8.66 6.80
CA ALA A 148 -2.25 8.06 5.83
C ALA A 148 -3.51 7.49 6.50
N LEU A 149 -4.60 7.42 5.73
CA LEU A 149 -5.85 6.78 6.10
C LEU A 149 -6.44 6.12 4.86
N LEU A 150 -6.72 4.84 4.95
CA LEU A 150 -7.51 4.11 3.96
C LEU A 150 -8.85 3.72 4.58
N ALA A 151 -9.93 3.76 3.80
CA ALA A 151 -11.26 3.38 4.28
C ALA A 151 -12.01 2.51 3.26
N ASN A 152 -12.86 1.64 3.79
CA ASN A 152 -13.78 0.81 3.03
C ASN A 152 -15.12 1.52 2.78
N ALA A 153 -16.07 0.83 2.12
CA ALA A 153 -17.38 1.37 1.76
C ALA A 153 -18.24 1.75 2.97
N GLU A 154 -18.03 1.13 4.11
CA GLU A 154 -18.71 1.43 5.38
C GLU A 154 -18.06 2.62 6.13
N GLY A 155 -16.99 3.20 5.58
CA GLY A 155 -16.21 4.24 6.25
C GLY A 155 -15.30 3.72 7.36
N SER A 156 -15.12 2.40 7.47
CA SER A 156 -14.23 1.81 8.47
C SER A 156 -12.78 1.88 7.98
N PRO A 157 -11.81 2.19 8.87
CA PRO A 157 -10.42 2.27 8.49
C PRO A 157 -9.85 0.90 8.12
N ILE A 158 -9.06 0.87 7.04
CA ILE A 158 -8.22 -0.26 6.67
C ILE A 158 -6.84 0.00 7.26
N GLN A 159 -6.42 -0.86 8.18
CA GLN A 159 -5.08 -0.74 8.79
C GLN A 159 -4.01 -1.10 7.77
N VAL A 160 -2.98 -0.28 7.67
CA VAL A 160 -1.87 -0.45 6.72
C VAL A 160 -0.54 -0.20 7.40
N SER A 161 0.50 -0.89 6.97
CA SER A 161 1.87 -0.49 7.24
C SER A 161 2.35 0.49 6.17
N LEU A 162 3.28 1.39 6.53
CA LEU A 162 3.75 2.47 5.68
C LEU A 162 5.23 2.28 5.31
N GLY A 163 5.55 2.46 4.04
CA GLY A 163 6.92 2.42 3.51
C GLY A 163 7.32 3.75 2.89
N GLU A 164 8.58 4.14 3.05
CA GLU A 164 9.17 5.37 2.52
C GLU A 164 9.99 5.12 1.25
N SER A 165 10.37 6.20 0.56
CA SER A 165 11.31 6.17 -0.57
C SER A 165 12.52 7.07 -0.30
N ASN A 166 13.71 6.58 -0.61
CA ASN A 166 14.98 7.28 -0.44
C ASN A 166 15.59 7.62 -1.80
N VAL A 167 15.95 8.88 -1.97
CA VAL A 167 16.51 9.43 -3.21
C VAL A 167 17.93 9.90 -2.94
N SER A 168 18.88 9.44 -3.75
CA SER A 168 20.25 9.92 -3.73
C SER A 168 20.53 10.70 -5.03
N VAL A 169 20.85 11.99 -4.92
CA VAL A 169 21.13 12.86 -6.05
C VAL A 169 22.61 13.13 -6.13
N ALA A 170 23.23 12.66 -7.22
CA ALA A 170 24.61 12.98 -7.55
C ALA A 170 24.73 14.40 -8.12
N PRO A 171 25.87 15.07 -7.85
CA PRO A 171 26.15 16.40 -8.38
C PRO A 171 26.21 16.45 -9.91
#